data_451c0303d999c808c0007e91c28cbf67
#
_entry.id   451c0303d999c808c0007e91c28cbf67
#
_cell.length_a   1.000
_cell.length_b   1.000
_cell.length_c   1.000
_cell.angle_alpha   90.00
_cell.angle_beta   90.00
_cell.angle_gamma   90.00
#
_symmetry.space_group_name_H-M   'P 1'
#
loop_
_entity.id
_entity.type
_entity.pdbx_description
1 polymer ?
#
loop_
_entity_poly.entity_id
_entity_poly.type
_entity_poly.pdbx_seq_one_letter_code
_entity_poly.pdbx_strand_id
1 'polypeptide(L)'
;MTIHIYQAQLLHYLTEENLADRAKRTHLDTDDLINDNLTSAERPSITVVDKNVTLLPVVAGVKVYPEYIANGALVVDDATGRVLDYGDCTSILSTYTNSSAEAGKVSVQIHDYQDKLIMPGFIDTHVHYPQIDMIAAFGEQLLDWLNNYTFVTEANFGDAKIADDTAKFFLNQLLANGTTSALVFSTSHPQSVESFFNESSRLNTRMITGNVLMDQNAPEHLCVPTEQGIRDTQNIIDKWHERGRQHVAITPRFAITSTPKQLQITGELYRSYDSVYLQTHLAENIDEIAFVRELYPNHKGYLDVYHDMGLLGRHTTLAHGIHLSTSEYEVLRDTGTQIAHCPTSNLFLGSGLFDLSKTLSYTGVSIATDVGAGTSLSMLTTLSEAYKVQQLQSNPLSAHQGLYQITLGNAQSLLLDNKIGNFMPNKEADFVVIDMGGTDLMERRMTQTKSLDEQLFVLMMLGDDRVIEETIIAGVSRYKKVVA
;
A
#
# COMPACT_ATOMS: atom_id res chain seq x y z
N MET A 1 18.38 -26.57 5.92
CA MET A 1 17.35 -25.66 5.39
C MET A 1 16.09 -25.90 6.18
N THR A 2 15.46 -24.87 6.69
CA THR A 2 14.14 -24.97 7.32
C THR A 2 13.13 -24.32 6.38
N ILE A 3 12.00 -24.97 6.19
CA ILE A 3 10.88 -24.41 5.45
C ILE A 3 9.66 -24.35 6.35
N HIS A 4 8.85 -23.32 6.18
CA HIS A 4 7.58 -23.15 6.83
C HIS A 4 6.46 -23.39 5.86
N ILE A 5 5.46 -24.20 6.23
CA ILE A 5 4.24 -24.45 5.47
C ILE A 5 3.07 -23.90 6.26
N TYR A 6 2.39 -22.91 5.69
CA TYR A 6 1.21 -22.26 6.26
C TYR A 6 -0.04 -22.81 5.58
N GLN A 7 -0.81 -23.62 6.30
CA GLN A 7 -2.07 -24.22 5.83
C GLN A 7 -3.22 -23.25 6.08
N ALA A 8 -3.90 -22.80 5.04
CA ALA A 8 -5.00 -21.85 5.12
C ALA A 8 -5.80 -21.79 3.81
N GLN A 9 -6.89 -21.04 3.79
CA GLN A 9 -7.44 -20.52 2.55
C GLN A 9 -6.46 -19.46 2.00
N LEU A 10 -6.19 -19.47 0.70
CA LEU A 10 -5.31 -18.47 0.07
C LEU A 10 -6.10 -17.63 -0.93
N LEU A 11 -5.91 -16.31 -0.90
CA LEU A 11 -6.41 -15.40 -1.92
C LEU A 11 -5.30 -14.43 -2.33
N HIS A 12 -5.02 -14.37 -3.62
CA HIS A 12 -4.15 -13.36 -4.19
C HIS A 12 -4.53 -13.06 -5.65
N TYR A 13 -3.77 -12.19 -6.30
CA TYR A 13 -4.06 -11.73 -7.65
C TYR A 13 -2.89 -12.02 -8.57
N LEU A 14 -3.19 -12.47 -9.79
CA LEU A 14 -2.20 -12.86 -10.80
C LEU A 14 -2.38 -12.00 -12.05
N THR A 15 -1.27 -11.54 -12.61
CA THR A 15 -1.23 -11.01 -13.98
C THR A 15 -1.27 -12.17 -14.99
N GLU A 16 -1.54 -11.89 -16.27
CA GLU A 16 -1.45 -12.90 -17.35
C GLU A 16 -0.07 -13.58 -17.38
N GLU A 17 1.01 -12.83 -17.13
CA GLU A 17 2.37 -13.37 -17.06
C GLU A 17 2.52 -14.35 -15.89
N ASN A 18 2.05 -13.96 -14.70
CA ASN A 18 2.06 -14.83 -13.51
C ASN A 18 1.26 -16.11 -13.75
N LEU A 19 0.12 -16.02 -14.41
CA LEU A 19 -0.71 -17.16 -14.74
C LEU A 19 0.00 -18.14 -15.69
N ALA A 20 0.69 -17.62 -16.71
CA ALA A 20 1.50 -18.43 -17.62
C ALA A 20 2.67 -19.14 -16.90
N ASP A 21 3.32 -18.48 -15.96
CA ASP A 21 4.39 -19.10 -15.16
C ASP A 21 3.86 -20.16 -14.19
N ARG A 22 2.67 -19.95 -13.62
CA ARG A 22 2.00 -20.94 -12.79
C ARG A 22 1.65 -22.19 -13.58
N ALA A 23 1.07 -22.04 -14.78
CA ALA A 23 0.74 -23.15 -15.66
C ALA A 23 1.94 -24.04 -15.96
N LYS A 24 3.08 -23.45 -16.30
CA LYS A 24 4.35 -24.19 -16.54
C LYS A 24 4.78 -25.03 -15.33
N ARG A 25 4.61 -24.53 -14.12
CA ARG A 25 5.02 -25.21 -12.87
C ARG A 25 4.11 -26.38 -12.51
N THR A 26 2.82 -26.22 -12.72
CA THR A 26 1.83 -27.26 -12.41
C THR A 26 1.69 -28.31 -13.50
N HIS A 27 2.39 -28.15 -14.65
CA HIS A 27 2.23 -28.96 -15.85
C HIS A 27 0.78 -29.04 -16.37
N LEU A 28 -0.03 -28.02 -15.99
CA LEU A 28 -1.40 -27.83 -16.45
C LEU A 28 -1.40 -26.81 -17.59
N ASP A 29 -2.32 -26.99 -18.54
CA ASP A 29 -2.55 -25.91 -19.52
C ASP A 29 -3.21 -24.71 -18.81
N THR A 30 -2.98 -23.50 -19.31
CA THR A 30 -3.63 -22.30 -18.75
C THR A 30 -5.15 -22.42 -18.75
N ASP A 31 -5.71 -23.18 -19.72
CA ASP A 31 -7.14 -23.45 -19.78
C ASP A 31 -7.61 -24.48 -18.73
N ASP A 32 -6.74 -25.35 -18.24
CA ASP A 32 -7.04 -26.30 -17.15
C ASP A 32 -7.04 -25.66 -15.76
N LEU A 33 -6.28 -24.57 -15.58
CA LEU A 33 -6.32 -23.73 -14.36
C LEU A 33 -7.61 -22.89 -14.29
N ILE A 34 -8.32 -22.80 -15.41
CA ILE A 34 -9.47 -21.94 -15.63
C ILE A 34 -10.64 -22.83 -15.99
N ASN A 35 -11.51 -23.13 -15.05
CA ASN A 35 -12.67 -23.97 -15.33
C ASN A 35 -13.97 -23.24 -14.99
N ASP A 36 -14.67 -22.80 -16.05
CA ASP A 36 -15.89 -21.99 -16.00
C ASP A 36 -17.16 -22.75 -15.52
N ASN A 37 -17.11 -24.07 -15.28
CA ASN A 37 -18.34 -24.90 -15.21
C ASN A 37 -18.58 -25.64 -13.90
N LEU A 38 -17.88 -25.33 -12.78
CA LEU A 38 -18.06 -26.07 -11.55
C LEU A 38 -18.51 -25.18 -10.37
N THR A 39 -19.63 -25.52 -9.79
CA THR A 39 -20.18 -24.88 -8.61
C THR A 39 -19.32 -25.19 -7.37
N SER A 40 -19.21 -24.23 -6.44
CA SER A 40 -18.42 -24.32 -5.20
C SER A 40 -18.72 -25.53 -4.30
N ALA A 41 -19.88 -26.18 -4.50
CA ALA A 41 -20.30 -27.36 -3.73
C ALA A 41 -19.65 -28.68 -4.21
N GLU A 42 -19.10 -28.71 -5.43
CA GLU A 42 -18.59 -29.95 -6.04
C GLU A 42 -17.08 -30.14 -5.95
N ARG A 43 -16.34 -29.14 -5.37
CA ARG A 43 -14.88 -29.16 -5.31
C ARG A 43 -14.28 -28.66 -4.00
N PRO A 44 -14.04 -29.53 -3.03
CA PRO A 44 -13.38 -29.12 -1.77
C PRO A 44 -11.87 -28.85 -1.88
N SER A 45 -11.25 -28.99 -3.04
CA SER A 45 -9.77 -28.94 -3.16
C SER A 45 -9.22 -28.25 -4.40
N ILE A 46 -9.92 -27.31 -5.05
CA ILE A 46 -9.46 -26.76 -6.33
C ILE A 46 -9.17 -25.26 -6.24
N THR A 47 -8.00 -24.90 -6.80
CA THR A 47 -7.62 -23.55 -7.20
C THR A 47 -8.63 -23.01 -8.21
N VAL A 48 -9.26 -21.89 -7.92
CA VAL A 48 -10.16 -21.20 -8.86
C VAL A 48 -9.49 -19.91 -9.28
N VAL A 49 -9.08 -19.80 -10.54
CA VAL A 49 -8.79 -18.54 -11.18
C VAL A 49 -10.08 -18.07 -11.85
N ASP A 50 -10.71 -17.01 -11.32
CA ASP A 50 -11.97 -16.55 -11.86
C ASP A 50 -11.76 -15.49 -12.96
N LYS A 51 -11.91 -15.91 -14.21
CA LYS A 51 -11.86 -15.02 -15.40
C LYS A 51 -13.13 -14.17 -15.58
N ASN A 52 -14.20 -14.48 -14.88
CA ASN A 52 -15.44 -13.69 -14.97
C ASN A 52 -15.35 -12.42 -14.13
N VAL A 53 -14.42 -12.37 -13.17
CA VAL A 53 -14.11 -11.15 -12.41
C VAL A 53 -13.28 -10.21 -13.29
N THR A 54 -13.90 -9.11 -13.72
CA THR A 54 -13.20 -8.04 -14.44
C THR A 54 -12.63 -7.04 -13.44
N LEU A 55 -11.31 -6.89 -13.42
CA LEU A 55 -10.61 -5.91 -12.61
C LEU A 55 -10.09 -4.75 -13.48
N LEU A 56 -10.15 -3.55 -12.96
CA LEU A 56 -9.49 -2.37 -13.53
C LEU A 56 -8.02 -2.40 -13.10
N PRO A 57 -7.08 -2.68 -14.01
CA PRO A 57 -5.68 -2.83 -13.64
C PRO A 57 -5.03 -1.47 -13.38
N VAL A 58 -4.12 -1.44 -12.41
CA VAL A 58 -3.27 -0.25 -12.16
C VAL A 58 -2.31 -0.01 -13.33
N VAL A 59 -1.83 -1.08 -13.95
CA VAL A 59 -0.97 -0.99 -15.14
C VAL A 59 -1.83 -1.18 -16.39
N ALA A 60 -1.88 -0.16 -17.23
CA ALA A 60 -2.69 -0.18 -18.44
C ALA A 60 -2.33 -1.38 -19.36
N GLY A 61 -3.36 -2.08 -19.86
CA GLY A 61 -3.21 -3.22 -20.75
C GLY A 61 -2.83 -4.55 -20.09
N VAL A 62 -2.59 -4.57 -18.78
CA VAL A 62 -2.32 -5.80 -18.02
C VAL A 62 -3.64 -6.35 -17.49
N LYS A 63 -3.98 -7.59 -17.81
CA LYS A 63 -5.13 -8.25 -17.19
C LYS A 63 -4.72 -8.91 -15.87
N VAL A 64 -5.62 -8.85 -14.90
CA VAL A 64 -5.43 -9.37 -13.54
C VAL A 64 -6.62 -10.26 -13.17
N TYR A 65 -6.31 -11.36 -12.51
CA TYR A 65 -7.28 -12.37 -12.11
C TYR A 65 -7.13 -12.72 -10.63
N PRO A 66 -8.21 -12.89 -9.86
CA PRO A 66 -8.14 -13.48 -8.53
C PRO A 66 -7.82 -14.98 -8.61
N GLU A 67 -6.95 -15.45 -7.75
CA GLU A 67 -6.74 -16.86 -7.49
C GLU A 67 -7.10 -17.16 -6.04
N TYR A 68 -8.07 -18.06 -5.85
CA TYR A 68 -8.51 -18.53 -4.54
C TYR A 68 -8.29 -20.03 -4.39
N ILE A 69 -7.70 -20.46 -3.29
CA ILE A 69 -7.43 -21.86 -2.96
C ILE A 69 -8.04 -22.15 -1.59
N ALA A 70 -9.18 -22.84 -1.58
CA ALA A 70 -9.95 -23.10 -0.35
C ALA A 70 -9.21 -23.98 0.67
N ASN A 71 -8.43 -24.97 0.21
CA ASN A 71 -7.56 -25.80 1.03
C ASN A 71 -6.12 -25.60 0.56
N GLY A 72 -5.59 -24.41 0.88
CA GLY A 72 -4.30 -23.98 0.39
C GLY A 72 -3.15 -24.20 1.36
N ALA A 73 -1.93 -24.14 0.82
CA ALA A 73 -0.71 -24.04 1.59
C ALA A 73 0.29 -23.11 0.92
N LEU A 74 0.91 -22.23 1.71
CA LEU A 74 2.00 -21.35 1.32
C LEU A 74 3.31 -21.88 1.90
N VAL A 75 4.34 -22.02 1.09
CA VAL A 75 5.66 -22.55 1.47
C VAL A 75 6.68 -21.43 1.47
N VAL A 76 7.35 -21.24 2.60
CA VAL A 76 8.34 -20.17 2.79
C VAL A 76 9.68 -20.75 3.21
N ASP A 77 10.76 -20.27 2.61
CA ASP A 77 12.13 -20.55 3.03
C ASP A 77 12.52 -19.63 4.22
N ASP A 78 12.78 -20.24 5.37
CA ASP A 78 13.20 -19.54 6.59
C ASP A 78 14.49 -18.72 6.39
N ALA A 79 15.44 -19.23 5.60
CA ALA A 79 16.74 -18.58 5.43
C ALA A 79 16.67 -17.31 4.59
N THR A 80 15.77 -17.26 3.60
CA THR A 80 15.65 -16.14 2.67
C THR A 80 14.42 -15.27 2.90
N GLY A 81 13.44 -15.78 3.68
CA GLY A 81 12.15 -15.13 3.86
C GLY A 81 11.33 -15.00 2.56
N ARG A 82 11.53 -15.93 1.62
CA ARG A 82 10.86 -15.88 0.32
C ARG A 82 9.88 -17.02 0.14
N VAL A 83 8.86 -16.76 -0.66
CA VAL A 83 7.93 -17.79 -1.13
C VAL A 83 8.71 -18.78 -2.00
N LEU A 84 8.63 -20.07 -1.64
CA LEU A 84 9.14 -21.16 -2.45
C LEU A 84 8.07 -21.72 -3.38
N ASP A 85 6.87 -21.91 -2.83
CA ASP A 85 5.76 -22.52 -3.54
C ASP A 85 4.43 -22.17 -2.86
N TYR A 86 3.32 -22.42 -3.54
CA TYR A 86 1.97 -22.36 -2.98
C TYR A 86 1.03 -23.22 -3.83
N GLY A 87 -0.05 -23.69 -3.25
CA GLY A 87 -1.01 -24.52 -3.98
C GLY A 87 -1.96 -25.28 -3.07
N ASP A 88 -2.54 -26.37 -3.60
CA ASP A 88 -3.35 -27.30 -2.81
C ASP A 88 -2.53 -27.89 -1.66
N CYS A 89 -3.10 -27.89 -0.47
CA CYS A 89 -2.42 -28.30 0.75
C CYS A 89 -1.93 -29.76 0.69
N THR A 90 -2.76 -30.68 0.15
CA THR A 90 -2.41 -32.09 0.06
C THR A 90 -1.20 -32.30 -0.84
N SER A 91 -1.18 -31.62 -1.99
CA SER A 91 -0.09 -31.69 -2.96
C SER A 91 1.20 -31.09 -2.38
N ILE A 92 1.12 -29.94 -1.75
CA ILE A 92 2.25 -29.26 -1.09
C ILE A 92 2.84 -30.15 0.02
N LEU A 93 2.01 -30.66 0.92
CA LEU A 93 2.47 -31.54 1.99
C LEU A 93 3.14 -32.81 1.44
N SER A 94 2.54 -33.46 0.43
CA SER A 94 3.14 -34.62 -0.23
C SER A 94 4.52 -34.32 -0.80
N THR A 95 4.68 -33.17 -1.46
CA THR A 95 5.95 -32.76 -2.08
C THR A 95 7.04 -32.51 -1.02
N TYR A 96 6.74 -31.73 0.00
CA TYR A 96 7.77 -31.23 0.91
C TYR A 96 8.03 -32.13 2.11
N THR A 97 7.05 -32.95 2.56
CA THR A 97 7.28 -33.91 3.66
C THR A 97 7.96 -35.19 3.18
N ASN A 98 7.62 -35.71 1.99
CA ASN A 98 8.28 -36.89 1.44
C ASN A 98 9.74 -36.62 1.01
N SER A 99 9.99 -35.46 0.39
CA SER A 99 11.35 -35.06 -0.02
C SER A 99 12.28 -34.83 1.20
N SER A 100 11.76 -34.43 2.34
CA SER A 100 12.53 -34.27 3.57
C SER A 100 12.95 -35.62 4.21
N ALA A 101 12.13 -36.65 4.05
CA ALA A 101 12.43 -37.99 4.57
C ALA A 101 13.59 -38.67 3.83
N GLU A 102 13.73 -38.41 2.53
CA GLU A 102 14.80 -39.01 1.72
C GLU A 102 16.16 -38.28 1.83
N ALA A 103 16.16 -36.99 2.06
CA ALA A 103 17.38 -36.17 2.03
C ALA A 103 18.02 -35.88 3.39
N GLY A 104 17.34 -36.05 4.53
CA GLY A 104 17.85 -35.80 5.91
C GLY A 104 18.36 -34.38 6.17
N LYS A 105 18.10 -33.42 5.26
CA LYS A 105 18.68 -32.05 5.27
C LYS A 105 17.66 -30.91 5.37
N VAL A 106 16.36 -31.21 5.25
CA VAL A 106 15.31 -30.19 5.29
C VAL A 106 14.43 -30.42 6.51
N SER A 107 14.30 -29.41 7.36
CA SER A 107 13.32 -29.37 8.45
C SER A 107 12.06 -28.70 7.98
N VAL A 108 10.89 -29.28 8.22
CA VAL A 108 9.60 -28.70 7.87
C VAL A 108 8.87 -28.31 9.14
N GLN A 109 8.41 -27.05 9.21
CA GLN A 109 7.52 -26.56 10.26
C GLN A 109 6.15 -26.25 9.64
N ILE A 110 5.10 -26.81 10.22
CA ILE A 110 3.74 -26.65 9.75
C ILE A 110 3.00 -25.70 10.68
N HIS A 111 2.37 -24.67 10.11
CA HIS A 111 1.50 -23.71 10.77
C HIS A 111 0.07 -23.94 10.27
N ASP A 112 -0.84 -24.26 11.18
CA ASP A 112 -2.22 -24.59 10.82
C ASP A 112 -3.15 -23.43 11.08
N TYR A 113 -3.66 -22.85 9.98
CA TYR A 113 -4.65 -21.76 9.95
C TYR A 113 -5.86 -22.14 9.08
N GLN A 114 -6.28 -23.40 9.11
CA GLN A 114 -7.27 -23.98 8.15
C GLN A 114 -8.52 -23.12 7.96
N ASP A 115 -9.04 -22.49 9.01
CA ASP A 115 -10.25 -21.68 8.95
C ASP A 115 -9.99 -20.20 8.61
N LYS A 116 -8.72 -19.81 8.43
CA LYS A 116 -8.32 -18.43 8.17
C LYS A 116 -8.00 -18.22 6.71
N LEU A 117 -8.03 -16.95 6.31
CA LEU A 117 -7.63 -16.50 4.99
C LEU A 117 -6.22 -15.91 5.06
N ILE A 118 -5.31 -16.39 4.23
CA ILE A 118 -4.01 -15.77 4.01
C ILE A 118 -4.06 -14.95 2.71
N MET A 119 -3.69 -13.68 2.82
CA MET A 119 -3.50 -12.75 1.71
C MET A 119 -2.10 -12.15 1.74
N PRO A 120 -1.57 -11.65 0.61
CA PRO A 120 -0.38 -10.80 0.62
C PRO A 120 -0.58 -9.64 1.59
N GLY A 121 0.50 -9.22 2.26
CA GLY A 121 0.45 -8.09 3.18
C GLY A 121 -0.08 -6.83 2.50
N PHE A 122 -0.86 -6.05 3.23
CA PHE A 122 -1.43 -4.81 2.71
C PHE A 122 -0.33 -3.77 2.50
N ILE A 123 -0.56 -2.90 1.55
CA ILE A 123 0.37 -1.85 1.15
C ILE A 123 -0.36 -0.51 1.22
N ASP A 124 0.21 0.45 1.96
CA ASP A 124 -0.32 1.80 2.08
C ASP A 124 0.57 2.78 1.30
N THR A 125 0.03 3.47 0.33
CA THR A 125 0.81 4.28 -0.60
C THR A 125 0.85 5.77 -0.27
N HIS A 126 0.24 6.16 0.85
CA HIS A 126 0.31 7.53 1.38
C HIS A 126 -0.17 7.55 2.83
N VAL A 127 0.74 7.85 3.76
CA VAL A 127 0.46 7.90 5.20
C VAL A 127 1.49 8.77 5.91
N HIS A 128 1.09 9.50 6.97
CA HIS A 128 1.96 10.39 7.73
C HIS A 128 2.24 9.84 9.13
N TYR A 129 3.41 9.21 9.37
CA TYR A 129 3.69 8.64 10.68
C TYR A 129 3.74 9.66 11.82
N PRO A 130 4.19 10.92 11.60
CA PRO A 130 4.23 11.90 12.68
C PRO A 130 2.84 12.35 13.14
N GLN A 131 1.82 12.13 12.33
CA GLN A 131 0.45 12.59 12.60
C GLN A 131 -0.40 11.57 13.36
N ILE A 132 0.18 10.42 13.75
CA ILE A 132 -0.56 9.38 14.48
C ILE A 132 -1.12 9.91 15.82
N ASP A 133 -0.40 10.81 16.48
CA ASP A 133 -0.80 11.36 17.77
C ASP A 133 -1.95 12.40 17.68
N MET A 134 -2.27 12.84 16.46
CA MET A 134 -3.37 13.77 16.21
C MET A 134 -4.48 13.16 15.35
N ILE A 135 -4.47 11.86 15.13
CA ILE A 135 -5.51 11.18 14.39
C ILE A 135 -6.90 11.53 14.95
N ALA A 136 -7.87 11.79 14.07
CA ALA A 136 -9.22 12.22 14.43
C ALA A 136 -9.27 13.58 15.19
N ALA A 137 -8.25 14.44 15.08
CA ALA A 137 -8.37 15.84 15.47
C ALA A 137 -9.48 16.48 14.66
N PHE A 138 -10.29 17.38 15.31
CA PHE A 138 -11.49 17.93 14.69
C PHE A 138 -11.21 18.50 13.29
N GLY A 139 -11.89 17.95 12.29
CA GLY A 139 -11.72 18.32 10.88
C GLY A 139 -12.33 19.70 10.58
N GLU A 140 -11.47 20.64 10.29
CA GLU A 140 -11.78 21.92 9.66
C GLU A 140 -11.42 21.81 8.17
N GLN A 141 -11.42 22.92 7.42
CA GLN A 141 -10.86 22.92 6.07
C GLN A 141 -9.33 22.67 6.11
N LEU A 142 -8.80 22.10 5.05
CA LEU A 142 -7.40 21.61 4.97
C LEU A 142 -6.37 22.61 5.54
N LEU A 143 -6.38 23.87 5.09
CA LEU A 143 -5.34 24.83 5.46
C LEU A 143 -5.40 25.22 6.94
N ASP A 144 -6.60 25.33 7.52
CA ASP A 144 -6.79 25.60 8.95
C ASP A 144 -6.38 24.38 9.78
N TRP A 145 -6.74 23.17 9.34
CA TRP A 145 -6.36 21.93 9.99
C TRP A 145 -4.84 21.71 10.01
N LEU A 146 -4.14 22.04 8.91
CA LEU A 146 -2.68 22.02 8.87
C LEU A 146 -2.05 22.94 9.93
N ASN A 147 -2.54 24.16 10.04
CA ASN A 147 -2.00 25.15 10.99
C ASN A 147 -2.33 24.81 12.45
N ASN A 148 -3.55 24.33 12.72
CA ASN A 148 -4.03 24.11 14.09
C ASN A 148 -3.51 22.81 14.70
N TYR A 149 -3.27 21.77 13.90
CA TYR A 149 -2.91 20.44 14.40
C TYR A 149 -1.61 19.91 13.80
N THR A 150 -1.51 19.86 12.48
CA THR A 150 -0.43 19.14 11.79
C THR A 150 0.93 19.74 12.07
N PHE A 151 1.12 21.02 11.79
CA PHE A 151 2.41 21.67 11.99
C PHE A 151 2.83 21.70 13.46
N VAL A 152 1.86 21.83 14.37
CA VAL A 152 2.12 21.77 15.81
C VAL A 152 2.65 20.41 16.24
N THR A 153 2.08 19.34 15.71
CA THR A 153 2.48 17.96 16.02
C THR A 153 3.84 17.62 15.39
N GLU A 154 4.01 17.94 14.10
CA GLU A 154 5.24 17.64 13.36
C GLU A 154 6.46 18.40 13.91
N ALA A 155 6.27 19.57 14.51
CA ALA A 155 7.34 20.33 15.15
C ALA A 155 8.05 19.57 16.29
N ASN A 156 7.35 18.65 16.97
CA ASN A 156 7.90 17.88 18.07
C ASN A 156 8.99 16.88 17.62
N PHE A 157 9.04 16.55 16.33
CA PHE A 157 9.98 15.57 15.76
C PHE A 157 11.41 16.09 15.59
N GLY A 158 11.67 17.34 16.00
CA GLY A 158 13.00 17.83 16.33
C GLY A 158 13.63 17.10 17.51
N ASP A 159 12.82 16.49 18.40
CA ASP A 159 13.30 15.61 19.48
C ASP A 159 13.41 14.17 18.96
N ALA A 160 14.64 13.63 18.95
CA ALA A 160 14.93 12.29 18.49
C ALA A 160 14.19 11.20 19.29
N LYS A 161 13.94 11.44 20.59
CA LYS A 161 13.21 10.48 21.43
C LYS A 161 11.75 10.39 21.01
N ILE A 162 11.11 11.52 20.72
CA ILE A 162 9.72 11.55 20.21
C ILE A 162 9.66 10.83 18.87
N ALA A 163 10.59 11.12 17.95
CA ALA A 163 10.69 10.46 16.67
C ALA A 163 10.84 8.92 16.79
N ASP A 164 11.74 8.46 17.68
CA ASP A 164 11.98 7.02 17.94
C ASP A 164 10.74 6.34 18.54
N ASP A 165 10.14 6.91 19.55
CA ASP A 165 8.99 6.32 20.25
C ASP A 165 7.77 6.27 19.30
N THR A 166 7.54 7.33 18.54
CA THR A 166 6.44 7.37 17.56
C THR A 166 6.69 6.41 16.39
N ALA A 167 7.91 6.30 15.86
CA ALA A 167 8.22 5.35 14.79
C ALA A 167 7.95 3.89 15.22
N LYS A 168 8.35 3.51 16.44
CA LYS A 168 8.06 2.20 17.02
C LYS A 168 6.57 1.94 17.15
N PHE A 169 5.83 2.91 17.71
CA PHE A 169 4.40 2.79 17.88
C PHE A 169 3.70 2.65 16.52
N PHE A 170 3.99 3.56 15.59
CA PHE A 170 3.39 3.59 14.26
C PHE A 170 3.61 2.30 13.47
N LEU A 171 4.85 1.82 13.38
CA LEU A 171 5.16 0.58 12.65
C LEU A 171 4.48 -0.65 13.28
N ASN A 172 4.38 -0.71 14.61
CA ASN A 172 3.62 -1.76 15.27
C ASN A 172 2.11 -1.66 14.97
N GLN A 173 1.56 -0.45 14.86
CA GLN A 173 0.16 -0.25 14.47
C GLN A 173 -0.09 -0.62 13.00
N LEU A 174 0.83 -0.32 12.08
CA LEU A 174 0.74 -0.81 10.70
C LEU A 174 0.65 -2.34 10.66
N LEU A 175 1.54 -3.02 11.39
CA LEU A 175 1.55 -4.49 11.47
C LEU A 175 0.26 -5.05 12.10
N ALA A 176 -0.27 -4.39 13.13
CA ALA A 176 -1.54 -4.77 13.75
C ALA A 176 -2.74 -4.62 12.80
N ASN A 177 -2.61 -3.77 11.78
CA ASN A 177 -3.59 -3.58 10.71
C ASN A 177 -3.27 -4.39 9.42
N GLY A 178 -2.28 -5.28 9.45
CA GLY A 178 -1.91 -6.12 8.31
C GLY A 178 -1.08 -5.41 7.23
N THR A 179 -0.67 -4.16 7.45
CA THR A 179 0.15 -3.39 6.51
C THR A 179 1.61 -3.73 6.66
N THR A 180 2.22 -4.24 5.61
CA THR A 180 3.61 -4.74 5.58
C THR A 180 4.56 -3.80 4.84
N SER A 181 4.02 -2.93 4.01
CA SER A 181 4.77 -1.96 3.20
C SER A 181 4.02 -0.64 3.12
N ALA A 182 4.76 0.49 3.12
CA ALA A 182 4.12 1.79 2.97
C ALA A 182 5.05 2.84 2.34
N LEU A 183 4.42 3.83 1.68
CA LEU A 183 5.03 5.09 1.28
C LEU A 183 4.61 6.16 2.30
N VAL A 184 5.59 6.65 3.07
CA VAL A 184 5.36 7.35 4.33
C VAL A 184 5.90 8.77 4.27
N PHE A 185 5.08 9.74 4.67
CA PHE A 185 5.55 11.07 5.00
C PHE A 185 6.16 11.10 6.41
N SER A 186 7.32 11.70 6.53
CA SER A 186 8.03 12.00 7.77
C SER A 186 7.84 13.50 8.12
N THR A 187 8.85 14.16 8.64
CA THR A 187 8.88 15.60 8.87
C THR A 187 10.05 16.26 8.15
N SER A 188 10.18 17.60 8.27
CA SER A 188 11.35 18.32 7.76
C SER A 188 12.65 18.03 8.55
N HIS A 189 12.56 17.34 9.67
CA HIS A 189 13.70 17.00 10.52
C HIS A 189 14.34 15.67 10.07
N PRO A 190 15.62 15.62 9.64
CA PRO A 190 16.26 14.39 9.18
C PRO A 190 16.28 13.23 10.20
N GLN A 191 16.33 13.55 11.50
CA GLN A 191 16.28 12.54 12.57
C GLN A 191 14.96 11.77 12.59
N SER A 192 13.85 12.36 12.14
CA SER A 192 12.57 11.64 12.05
C SER A 192 12.65 10.51 11.00
N VAL A 193 13.33 10.73 9.89
CA VAL A 193 13.60 9.71 8.87
C VAL A 193 14.54 8.64 9.39
N GLU A 194 15.59 9.04 10.11
CA GLU A 194 16.56 8.12 10.71
C GLU A 194 15.89 7.17 11.71
N SER A 195 15.08 7.71 12.62
CA SER A 195 14.31 6.92 13.61
C SER A 195 13.38 5.93 12.92
N PHE A 196 12.67 6.38 11.88
CA PHE A 196 11.75 5.54 11.12
C PHE A 196 12.48 4.39 10.41
N PHE A 197 13.54 4.67 9.66
CA PHE A 197 14.28 3.63 8.95
C PHE A 197 15.04 2.66 9.87
N ASN A 198 15.54 3.12 11.02
CA ASN A 198 16.16 2.26 12.00
C ASN A 198 15.15 1.22 12.52
N GLU A 199 13.94 1.64 12.89
CA GLU A 199 12.93 0.72 13.39
C GLU A 199 12.37 -0.18 12.28
N SER A 200 12.12 0.37 11.09
CA SER A 200 11.71 -0.41 9.91
C SER A 200 12.74 -1.49 9.55
N SER A 201 14.03 -1.16 9.58
CA SER A 201 15.10 -2.13 9.35
C SER A 201 15.14 -3.22 10.43
N ARG A 202 14.90 -2.88 11.70
CA ARG A 202 14.82 -3.84 12.81
C ARG A 202 13.67 -4.85 12.62
N LEU A 203 12.52 -4.36 12.15
CA LEU A 203 11.34 -5.17 11.84
C LEU A 203 11.46 -5.88 10.48
N ASN A 204 12.39 -5.46 9.65
CA ASN A 204 12.57 -5.89 8.25
C ASN A 204 11.36 -5.58 7.37
N THR A 205 10.60 -4.50 7.65
CA THR A 205 9.49 -4.04 6.81
C THR A 205 9.99 -3.36 5.54
N ARG A 206 9.17 -3.32 4.50
CA ARG A 206 9.51 -2.63 3.23
C ARG A 206 8.87 -1.26 3.24
N MET A 207 9.68 -0.23 3.52
CA MET A 207 9.20 1.13 3.69
C MET A 207 9.90 2.10 2.75
N ILE A 208 9.15 3.12 2.32
CA ILE A 208 9.63 4.21 1.47
C ILE A 208 9.34 5.51 2.22
N THR A 209 10.35 6.34 2.50
CA THR A 209 10.16 7.64 3.15
C THR A 209 11.32 8.59 2.83
N GLY A 210 11.19 9.86 3.23
CA GLY A 210 12.23 10.88 3.13
C GLY A 210 11.87 12.11 3.94
N ASN A 211 12.82 13.03 4.11
CA ASN A 211 12.55 14.29 4.81
C ASN A 211 11.65 15.20 3.96
N VAL A 212 10.70 15.82 4.64
CA VAL A 212 9.77 16.76 4.01
C VAL A 212 10.47 18.08 3.69
N LEU A 213 10.34 18.54 2.45
CA LEU A 213 10.87 19.80 1.96
C LEU A 213 9.80 20.88 2.06
N MET A 214 10.08 21.90 2.88
CA MET A 214 9.29 23.12 3.05
C MET A 214 10.25 24.28 3.28
N ASP A 215 10.11 25.39 2.55
CA ASP A 215 10.93 26.59 2.71
C ASP A 215 10.11 27.88 2.74
N GLN A 216 8.77 27.80 2.66
CA GLN A 216 7.83 28.92 2.78
C GLN A 216 6.46 28.47 3.31
N ASN A 217 5.61 29.42 3.68
CA ASN A 217 4.19 29.21 4.06
C ASN A 217 3.95 28.08 5.08
N ALA A 218 4.93 27.84 5.95
CA ALA A 218 4.85 26.96 7.10
C ALA A 218 5.50 27.66 8.30
N PRO A 219 5.29 27.19 9.54
CA PRO A 219 5.97 27.75 10.71
C PRO A 219 7.50 27.75 10.52
N GLU A 220 8.16 28.81 10.97
CA GLU A 220 9.60 29.03 10.75
C GLU A 220 10.48 27.83 11.16
N HIS A 221 10.12 27.19 12.27
CA HIS A 221 10.86 26.02 12.79
C HIS A 221 10.67 24.72 12.00
N LEU A 222 9.74 24.69 11.04
CA LEU A 222 9.56 23.60 10.09
C LEU A 222 10.10 23.95 8.70
N CYS A 223 10.31 25.24 8.42
CA CYS A 223 10.93 25.70 7.18
C CYS A 223 12.45 25.46 7.22
N VAL A 224 12.95 24.76 6.20
CA VAL A 224 14.39 24.49 6.03
C VAL A 224 14.87 25.21 4.78
N PRO A 225 15.97 25.97 4.84
CA PRO A 225 16.54 26.58 3.62
C PRO A 225 16.73 25.57 2.52
N THR A 226 16.35 25.91 1.30
CA THR A 226 16.34 24.99 0.13
C THR A 226 17.62 24.16 0.04
N GLU A 227 18.79 24.78 0.08
CA GLU A 227 20.07 24.09 -0.07
C GLU A 227 20.36 23.12 1.07
N GLN A 228 19.89 23.41 2.26
CA GLN A 228 20.03 22.50 3.41
C GLN A 228 19.09 21.31 3.26
N GLY A 229 17.81 21.54 2.95
CA GLY A 229 16.84 20.46 2.74
C GLY A 229 17.29 19.49 1.64
N ILE A 230 17.81 20.00 0.54
CA ILE A 230 18.34 19.19 -0.56
C ILE A 230 19.58 18.38 -0.13
N ARG A 231 20.53 18.99 0.63
CA ARG A 231 21.68 18.24 1.17
C ARG A 231 21.24 17.14 2.13
N ASP A 232 20.27 17.40 2.98
CA ASP A 232 19.74 16.44 3.92
C ASP A 232 19.08 15.26 3.17
N THR A 233 18.31 15.55 2.12
CA THR A 233 17.71 14.52 1.24
C THR A 233 18.79 13.67 0.56
N GLN A 234 19.86 14.29 0.02
CA GLN A 234 20.97 13.56 -0.59
C GLN A 234 21.65 12.62 0.43
N ASN A 235 21.93 13.11 1.64
CA ASN A 235 22.54 12.31 2.70
C ASN A 235 21.63 11.12 3.09
N ILE A 236 20.32 11.30 3.09
CA ILE A 236 19.34 10.23 3.36
C ILE A 236 19.33 9.22 2.22
N ILE A 237 19.37 9.67 0.95
CA ILE A 237 19.44 8.78 -0.22
C ILE A 237 20.72 7.93 -0.14
N ASP A 238 21.88 8.55 0.04
CA ASP A 238 23.18 7.87 0.10
C ASP A 238 23.25 6.83 1.23
N LYS A 239 22.55 7.09 2.32
CA LYS A 239 22.55 6.19 3.50
C LYS A 239 21.54 5.06 3.41
N TRP A 240 20.34 5.33 2.90
CA TRP A 240 19.19 4.45 3.10
C TRP A 240 18.58 3.88 1.81
N HIS A 241 18.75 4.55 0.66
CA HIS A 241 18.12 4.09 -0.58
C HIS A 241 18.67 2.71 -0.99
N GLU A 242 17.74 1.75 -1.22
CA GLU A 242 18.05 0.34 -1.55
C GLU A 242 18.89 -0.39 -0.47
N ARG A 243 18.94 0.13 0.74
CA ARG A 243 19.58 -0.55 1.85
C ARG A 243 18.62 -1.56 2.49
N GLY A 244 18.86 -2.84 2.28
CA GLY A 244 17.93 -3.89 2.69
C GLY A 244 16.61 -3.77 1.95
N ARG A 245 15.54 -3.47 2.69
CA ARG A 245 14.18 -3.30 2.15
C ARG A 245 13.71 -1.84 2.17
N GLN A 246 14.61 -0.88 2.46
CA GLN A 246 14.30 0.53 2.56
C GLN A 246 14.50 1.24 1.22
N HIS A 247 13.60 2.19 0.92
CA HIS A 247 13.74 3.07 -0.24
C HIS A 247 13.50 4.53 0.20
N VAL A 248 14.09 5.46 -0.52
CA VAL A 248 13.91 6.89 -0.22
C VAL A 248 12.97 7.53 -1.23
N ALA A 249 12.09 8.41 -0.72
CA ALA A 249 11.26 9.30 -1.50
C ALA A 249 11.70 10.75 -1.27
N ILE A 250 11.97 11.48 -2.33
CA ILE A 250 12.10 12.93 -2.30
C ILE A 250 10.69 13.48 -2.03
N THR A 251 10.55 14.31 -0.99
CA THR A 251 9.23 14.60 -0.42
C THR A 251 8.99 16.12 -0.28
N PRO A 252 8.79 16.89 -1.38
CA PRO A 252 8.19 18.22 -1.24
C PRO A 252 6.78 18.06 -0.71
N ARG A 253 6.42 18.81 0.38
CA ARG A 253 5.09 18.60 0.98
C ARG A 253 3.97 18.87 -0.02
N PHE A 254 3.96 20.07 -0.58
CA PHE A 254 3.09 20.49 -1.68
C PHE A 254 3.53 21.87 -2.21
N ALA A 255 2.98 22.34 -3.31
CA ALA A 255 3.42 23.58 -3.95
C ALA A 255 3.31 24.83 -3.05
N ILE A 256 2.38 24.86 -2.10
CA ILE A 256 2.19 26.01 -1.20
C ILE A 256 3.42 26.22 -0.30
N THR A 257 3.98 25.13 0.24
CA THR A 257 5.10 25.20 1.19
C THR A 257 6.48 25.19 0.53
N SER A 258 6.53 25.22 -0.79
CA SER A 258 7.78 25.22 -1.54
C SER A 258 7.91 26.45 -2.44
N THR A 259 9.06 27.13 -2.40
CA THR A 259 9.34 28.16 -3.39
C THR A 259 9.56 27.57 -4.78
N PRO A 260 9.39 28.36 -5.87
CA PRO A 260 9.75 27.90 -7.22
C PRO A 260 11.18 27.38 -7.30
N LYS A 261 12.12 28.00 -6.59
CA LYS A 261 13.51 27.56 -6.51
C LYS A 261 13.64 26.18 -5.87
N GLN A 262 12.93 25.95 -4.74
CA GLN A 262 12.97 24.64 -4.09
C GLN A 262 12.39 23.55 -5.00
N LEU A 263 11.25 23.77 -5.63
CA LEU A 263 10.67 22.77 -6.56
C LEU A 263 11.57 22.50 -7.75
N GLN A 264 12.19 23.53 -8.35
CA GLN A 264 13.11 23.36 -9.46
C GLN A 264 14.31 22.48 -9.08
N ILE A 265 15.00 22.80 -7.98
CA ILE A 265 16.16 22.02 -7.51
C ILE A 265 15.75 20.61 -7.09
N THR A 266 14.56 20.46 -6.50
CA THR A 266 13.98 19.15 -6.17
C THR A 266 13.77 18.30 -7.43
N GLY A 267 13.25 18.88 -8.52
CA GLY A 267 13.12 18.19 -9.80
C GLY A 267 14.46 17.86 -10.45
N GLU A 268 15.46 18.72 -10.33
CA GLU A 268 16.84 18.44 -10.78
C GLU A 268 17.42 17.24 -10.00
N LEU A 269 17.24 17.21 -8.68
CA LEU A 269 17.65 16.09 -7.83
C LEU A 269 16.92 14.80 -8.21
N TYR A 270 15.59 14.85 -8.38
CA TYR A 270 14.81 13.66 -8.75
C TYR A 270 15.28 13.05 -10.07
N ARG A 271 15.50 13.87 -11.10
CA ARG A 271 15.99 13.40 -12.40
C ARG A 271 17.43 12.87 -12.39
N SER A 272 18.20 13.11 -11.33
CA SER A 272 19.56 12.57 -11.19
C SER A 272 19.60 11.11 -10.71
N TYR A 273 18.45 10.53 -10.35
CA TYR A 273 18.33 9.14 -9.89
C TYR A 273 17.30 8.38 -10.72
N ASP A 274 17.57 7.12 -11.01
CA ASP A 274 16.67 6.26 -11.80
C ASP A 274 15.62 5.52 -10.93
N SER A 275 15.87 5.32 -9.63
CA SER A 275 15.08 4.45 -8.75
C SER A 275 14.55 5.14 -7.48
N VAL A 276 14.94 6.38 -7.21
CA VAL A 276 14.46 7.16 -6.08
C VAL A 276 13.00 7.58 -6.33
N TYR A 277 12.16 7.43 -5.31
CA TYR A 277 10.76 7.84 -5.40
C TYR A 277 10.60 9.34 -5.19
N LEU A 278 9.45 9.85 -5.62
CA LEU A 278 8.98 11.17 -5.29
C LEU A 278 7.53 11.09 -4.81
N GLN A 279 7.20 11.80 -3.74
CA GLN A 279 5.84 11.91 -3.24
C GLN A 279 5.49 13.36 -2.89
N THR A 280 4.26 13.76 -3.15
CA THR A 280 3.71 15.06 -2.79
C THR A 280 2.19 15.05 -2.85
N HIS A 281 1.53 16.14 -2.39
CA HIS A 281 0.08 16.31 -2.46
C HIS A 281 -0.31 17.08 -3.72
N LEU A 282 -1.49 16.80 -4.26
CA LEU A 282 -1.98 17.43 -5.49
C LEU A 282 -3.50 17.63 -5.45
N ALA A 283 -3.93 18.89 -5.62
CA ALA A 283 -5.31 19.26 -5.94
C ALA A 283 -6.36 18.54 -5.07
N GLU A 284 -6.11 18.53 -3.76
CA GLU A 284 -6.99 17.93 -2.76
C GLU A 284 -8.20 18.83 -2.48
N ASN A 285 -7.96 20.14 -2.31
CA ASN A 285 -8.97 21.09 -1.86
C ASN A 285 -9.05 22.30 -2.80
N ILE A 286 -10.24 22.89 -2.94
CA ILE A 286 -10.47 24.05 -3.83
C ILE A 286 -9.70 25.29 -3.37
N ASP A 287 -9.64 25.52 -2.06
CA ASP A 287 -8.90 26.68 -1.52
C ASP A 287 -7.39 26.48 -1.66
N GLU A 288 -6.90 25.24 -1.52
CA GLU A 288 -5.52 24.88 -1.85
C GLU A 288 -5.19 25.21 -3.31
N ILE A 289 -6.02 24.81 -4.25
CA ILE A 289 -5.84 25.08 -5.68
C ILE A 289 -5.84 26.59 -5.97
N ALA A 290 -6.74 27.35 -5.32
CA ALA A 290 -6.79 28.80 -5.46
C ALA A 290 -5.49 29.43 -4.96
N PHE A 291 -4.96 28.99 -3.81
CA PHE A 291 -3.71 29.49 -3.26
C PHE A 291 -2.49 29.15 -4.14
N VAL A 292 -2.44 27.93 -4.69
CA VAL A 292 -1.38 27.56 -5.67
C VAL A 292 -1.44 28.48 -6.90
N ARG A 293 -2.63 28.80 -7.41
CA ARG A 293 -2.79 29.71 -8.55
C ARG A 293 -2.27 31.13 -8.24
N GLU A 294 -2.41 31.61 -7.01
CA GLU A 294 -1.86 32.90 -6.59
C GLU A 294 -0.32 32.86 -6.52
N LEU A 295 0.26 31.77 -6.01
CA LEU A 295 1.72 31.60 -5.89
C LEU A 295 2.41 31.34 -7.23
N TYR A 296 1.72 30.67 -8.17
CA TYR A 296 2.25 30.25 -9.46
C TYR A 296 1.37 30.76 -10.64
N PRO A 297 1.19 32.08 -10.80
CA PRO A 297 0.22 32.66 -11.74
C PRO A 297 0.52 32.41 -13.22
N ASN A 298 1.73 31.97 -13.55
CA ASN A 298 2.15 31.70 -14.93
C ASN A 298 1.87 30.25 -15.38
N HIS A 299 1.40 29.38 -14.48
CA HIS A 299 1.08 27.98 -14.78
C HIS A 299 -0.42 27.82 -15.06
N LYS A 300 -0.76 26.86 -15.92
CA LYS A 300 -2.15 26.63 -16.34
C LYS A 300 -3.00 25.95 -15.28
N GLY A 301 -2.38 25.15 -14.41
CA GLY A 301 -3.03 24.40 -13.35
C GLY A 301 -2.04 23.96 -12.29
N TYR A 302 -2.53 23.25 -11.28
CA TYR A 302 -1.69 22.83 -10.17
C TYR A 302 -0.63 21.80 -10.63
N LEU A 303 -1.05 20.77 -11.38
CA LEU A 303 -0.13 19.75 -11.90
C LEU A 303 0.92 20.33 -12.86
N ASP A 304 0.58 21.42 -13.58
CA ASP A 304 1.48 22.10 -14.52
C ASP A 304 2.71 22.67 -13.76
N VAL A 305 2.55 23.11 -12.50
CA VAL A 305 3.67 23.51 -11.63
C VAL A 305 4.66 22.34 -11.46
N TYR A 306 4.16 21.17 -11.10
CA TYR A 306 5.02 19.99 -10.89
C TYR A 306 5.64 19.47 -12.18
N HIS A 307 4.89 19.54 -13.29
CA HIS A 307 5.38 19.18 -14.61
C HIS A 307 6.55 20.05 -15.04
N ASP A 308 6.39 21.37 -14.99
CA ASP A 308 7.42 22.34 -15.41
C ASP A 308 8.67 22.26 -14.53
N MET A 309 8.52 21.95 -13.25
CA MET A 309 9.64 21.76 -12.32
C MET A 309 10.30 20.38 -12.44
N GLY A 310 9.73 19.45 -13.25
CA GLY A 310 10.29 18.12 -13.50
C GLY A 310 10.17 17.14 -12.35
N LEU A 311 9.05 17.20 -11.63
CA LEU A 311 8.73 16.32 -10.50
C LEU A 311 7.93 15.10 -10.91
N LEU A 312 7.49 14.99 -12.16
CA LEU A 312 6.62 13.92 -12.62
C LEU A 312 7.40 12.77 -13.27
N GLY A 313 6.96 11.55 -13.02
CA GLY A 313 7.57 10.34 -13.57
C GLY A 313 6.99 9.07 -12.96
N ARG A 314 7.47 7.91 -13.42
CA ARG A 314 6.95 6.60 -13.01
C ARG A 314 7.14 6.28 -11.52
N HIS A 315 8.15 6.87 -10.87
CA HIS A 315 8.40 6.74 -9.43
C HIS A 315 7.76 7.87 -8.62
N THR A 316 6.88 8.67 -9.23
CA THR A 316 6.16 9.76 -8.57
C THR A 316 4.76 9.30 -8.19
N THR A 317 4.42 9.44 -6.90
CA THR A 317 3.07 9.26 -6.36
C THR A 317 2.54 10.60 -5.86
N LEU A 318 1.40 11.03 -6.40
CA LEU A 318 0.71 12.25 -5.99
C LEU A 318 -0.54 11.89 -5.19
N ALA A 319 -0.64 12.39 -3.96
CA ALA A 319 -1.81 12.12 -3.12
C ALA A 319 -3.01 12.96 -3.57
N HIS A 320 -4.21 12.41 -3.40
CA HIS A 320 -5.54 12.97 -3.66
C HIS A 320 -5.88 13.11 -5.14
N GLY A 321 -5.49 14.19 -5.81
CA GLY A 321 -5.79 14.41 -7.24
C GLY A 321 -7.29 14.46 -7.54
N ILE A 322 -8.10 15.06 -6.65
CA ILE A 322 -9.58 15.06 -6.75
C ILE A 322 -10.05 16.00 -7.88
N HIS A 323 -9.46 17.19 -7.94
CA HIS A 323 -9.92 18.29 -8.76
C HIS A 323 -9.03 18.51 -9.99
N LEU A 324 -8.91 17.49 -10.84
CA LEU A 324 -8.08 17.54 -12.05
C LEU A 324 -8.89 17.85 -13.32
N SER A 325 -8.32 18.69 -14.18
CA SER A 325 -8.80 18.93 -15.55
C SER A 325 -8.41 17.78 -16.48
N THR A 326 -9.05 17.72 -17.65
CA THR A 326 -8.72 16.70 -18.67
C THR A 326 -7.27 16.80 -19.12
N SER A 327 -6.73 18.01 -19.27
CA SER A 327 -5.33 18.21 -19.68
C SER A 327 -4.35 17.73 -18.61
N GLU A 328 -4.68 17.84 -17.31
CA GLU A 328 -3.85 17.30 -16.22
C GLU A 328 -3.88 15.78 -16.22
N TYR A 329 -5.01 15.14 -16.48
CA TYR A 329 -5.08 13.69 -16.67
C TYR A 329 -4.20 13.20 -17.83
N GLU A 330 -4.14 13.95 -18.95
CA GLU A 330 -3.27 13.63 -20.07
C GLU A 330 -1.78 13.71 -19.69
N VAL A 331 -1.40 14.70 -18.89
CA VAL A 331 -0.02 14.82 -18.36
C VAL A 331 0.32 13.65 -17.45
N LEU A 332 -0.59 13.22 -16.55
CA LEU A 332 -0.39 12.03 -15.72
C LEU A 332 -0.13 10.77 -16.57
N ARG A 333 -0.93 10.55 -17.62
CA ARG A 333 -0.77 9.43 -18.55
C ARG A 333 0.60 9.48 -19.24
N ASP A 334 0.97 10.63 -19.77
CA ASP A 334 2.17 10.79 -20.60
C ASP A 334 3.46 10.69 -19.78
N THR A 335 3.41 11.03 -18.49
CA THR A 335 4.54 10.91 -17.54
C THR A 335 4.56 9.58 -16.79
N GLY A 336 3.46 8.84 -16.77
CA GLY A 336 3.31 7.63 -15.97
C GLY A 336 3.26 7.87 -14.46
N THR A 337 2.97 9.11 -14.05
CA THR A 337 2.83 9.51 -12.65
C THR A 337 1.58 8.87 -12.02
N GLN A 338 1.71 8.34 -10.79
CA GLN A 338 0.64 7.61 -10.09
C GLN A 338 -0.15 8.54 -9.16
N ILE A 339 -1.43 8.21 -8.93
CA ILE A 339 -2.28 8.90 -7.94
C ILE A 339 -2.55 7.97 -6.75
N ALA A 340 -2.41 8.49 -5.53
CA ALA A 340 -2.88 7.82 -4.32
C ALA A 340 -4.26 8.38 -3.92
N HIS A 341 -5.29 7.54 -4.04
CA HIS A 341 -6.64 7.88 -3.59
C HIS A 341 -6.76 7.68 -2.08
N CYS A 342 -7.08 8.74 -1.35
CA CYS A 342 -7.18 8.82 0.10
C CYS A 342 -8.66 9.01 0.54
N PRO A 343 -9.53 7.99 0.41
CA PRO A 343 -10.97 8.19 0.55
C PRO A 343 -11.38 8.71 1.91
N THR A 344 -10.80 8.19 2.99
CA THR A 344 -11.15 8.54 4.36
C THR A 344 -10.82 10.01 4.65
N SER A 345 -9.62 10.44 4.30
CA SER A 345 -9.16 11.83 4.46
C SER A 345 -9.98 12.80 3.63
N ASN A 346 -10.21 12.46 2.34
CA ASN A 346 -11.00 13.32 1.45
C ASN A 346 -12.42 13.58 1.97
N LEU A 347 -13.03 12.56 2.61
CA LEU A 347 -14.34 12.69 3.25
C LEU A 347 -14.27 13.46 4.56
N PHE A 348 -13.26 13.18 5.38
CA PHE A 348 -13.08 13.78 6.70
C PHE A 348 -12.87 15.31 6.63
N LEU A 349 -12.06 15.77 5.68
CA LEU A 349 -11.80 17.20 5.44
C LEU A 349 -12.80 17.84 4.47
N GLY A 350 -13.75 17.08 3.93
CA GLY A 350 -14.72 17.59 2.95
C GLY A 350 -14.10 18.01 1.62
N SER A 351 -12.96 17.43 1.24
CA SER A 351 -12.20 17.79 0.04
C SER A 351 -12.93 17.44 -1.26
N GLY A 352 -13.71 16.35 -1.29
CA GLY A 352 -14.52 15.96 -2.45
C GLY A 352 -14.55 14.46 -2.72
N LEU A 353 -15.18 14.07 -3.84
CA LEU A 353 -15.35 12.69 -4.25
C LEU A 353 -14.41 12.36 -5.41
N PHE A 354 -13.52 11.40 -5.21
CA PHE A 354 -12.58 10.93 -6.21
C PHE A 354 -13.25 9.98 -7.22
N ASP A 355 -13.00 10.16 -8.52
CA ASP A 355 -13.48 9.26 -9.58
C ASP A 355 -12.37 8.25 -9.94
N LEU A 356 -12.44 7.06 -9.31
CA LEU A 356 -11.47 5.99 -9.51
C LEU A 356 -11.47 5.47 -10.95
N SER A 357 -12.65 5.23 -11.53
CA SER A 357 -12.78 4.66 -12.86
C SER A 357 -12.23 5.61 -13.94
N LYS A 358 -12.56 6.88 -13.83
CA LYS A 358 -12.01 7.90 -14.73
C LYS A 358 -10.49 7.98 -14.61
N THR A 359 -9.95 8.06 -13.39
CA THR A 359 -8.52 8.22 -13.19
C THR A 359 -7.74 7.01 -13.70
N LEU A 360 -8.22 5.77 -13.43
CA LEU A 360 -7.62 4.53 -13.95
C LEU A 360 -7.63 4.45 -15.50
N SER A 361 -8.48 5.19 -16.18
CA SER A 361 -8.45 5.26 -17.64
C SER A 361 -7.29 6.11 -18.20
N TYR A 362 -6.62 6.87 -17.35
CA TYR A 362 -5.48 7.70 -17.72
C TYR A 362 -4.16 7.23 -17.08
N THR A 363 -4.18 6.92 -15.80
CA THR A 363 -2.97 6.55 -15.07
C THR A 363 -3.27 5.52 -13.97
N GLY A 364 -2.22 4.95 -13.37
CA GLY A 364 -2.36 4.07 -12.22
C GLY A 364 -2.87 4.79 -10.98
N VAL A 365 -3.74 4.11 -10.24
CA VAL A 365 -4.28 4.60 -8.96
C VAL A 365 -4.02 3.56 -7.89
N SER A 366 -3.47 4.01 -6.78
CA SER A 366 -3.37 3.25 -5.53
C SER A 366 -4.39 3.74 -4.51
N ILE A 367 -4.67 2.94 -3.48
CA ILE A 367 -5.53 3.31 -2.35
C ILE A 367 -4.67 3.46 -1.10
N ALA A 368 -4.89 4.53 -0.34
CA ALA A 368 -4.08 4.92 0.79
C ALA A 368 -4.92 5.41 1.98
N THR A 369 -4.38 5.29 3.19
CA THR A 369 -5.08 5.70 4.42
C THR A 369 -5.04 7.20 4.66
N ASP A 370 -3.89 7.82 4.36
CA ASP A 370 -3.60 9.22 4.67
C ASP A 370 -3.83 9.57 6.16
N VAL A 371 -3.45 8.70 7.07
CA VAL A 371 -3.38 9.05 8.49
C VAL A 371 -2.32 10.15 8.68
N GLY A 372 -2.63 11.34 9.24
CA GLY A 372 -3.63 11.72 10.27
C GLY A 372 -4.98 12.34 9.82
N ALA A 373 -5.16 12.86 8.59
CA ALA A 373 -6.50 13.25 8.16
C ALA A 373 -7.37 12.01 7.87
N GLY A 374 -6.79 10.93 7.39
CA GLY A 374 -7.40 9.62 7.43
C GLY A 374 -7.55 9.12 8.88
N THR A 375 -8.73 8.65 9.24
CA THR A 375 -9.11 8.35 10.63
C THR A 375 -8.84 6.89 11.04
N SER A 376 -8.16 6.09 10.21
CA SER A 376 -7.85 4.69 10.48
C SER A 376 -6.61 4.23 9.73
N LEU A 377 -5.77 3.42 10.36
CA LEU A 377 -4.66 2.71 9.71
C LEU A 377 -5.10 1.42 9.00
N SER A 378 -6.36 1.04 9.11
CA SER A 378 -6.89 -0.17 8.47
C SER A 378 -7.15 0.07 6.99
N MET A 379 -6.42 -0.66 6.13
CA MET A 379 -6.69 -0.67 4.69
C MET A 379 -8.09 -1.22 4.37
N LEU A 380 -8.65 -2.11 5.19
CA LEU A 380 -10.03 -2.61 5.01
C LEU A 380 -11.06 -1.49 5.30
N THR A 381 -10.87 -0.72 6.37
CA THR A 381 -11.71 0.46 6.65
C THR A 381 -11.60 1.47 5.51
N THR A 382 -10.38 1.71 5.01
CA THR A 382 -10.14 2.59 3.86
C THR A 382 -10.87 2.11 2.61
N LEU A 383 -10.91 0.79 2.35
CA LEU A 383 -11.70 0.21 1.25
C LEU A 383 -13.20 0.41 1.44
N SER A 384 -13.70 0.31 2.68
CA SER A 384 -15.12 0.59 2.97
C SER A 384 -15.49 2.04 2.61
N GLU A 385 -14.62 3.01 2.90
CA GLU A 385 -14.84 4.40 2.50
C GLU A 385 -14.68 4.58 0.98
N ALA A 386 -13.68 3.95 0.35
CA ALA A 386 -13.52 3.95 -1.11
C ALA A 386 -14.79 3.42 -1.80
N TYR A 387 -15.36 2.31 -1.31
CA TYR A 387 -16.62 1.78 -1.82
C TYR A 387 -17.76 2.82 -1.78
N LYS A 388 -17.94 3.49 -0.63
CA LYS A 388 -18.99 4.51 -0.46
C LYS A 388 -18.79 5.70 -1.40
N VAL A 389 -17.56 6.16 -1.57
CA VAL A 389 -17.21 7.21 -2.54
C VAL A 389 -17.55 6.79 -3.96
N GLN A 390 -17.16 5.57 -4.37
CA GLN A 390 -17.43 5.07 -5.72
C GLN A 390 -18.93 4.80 -5.96
N GLN A 391 -19.71 4.43 -4.94
CA GLN A 391 -21.17 4.36 -5.04
C GLN A 391 -21.77 5.73 -5.38
N LEU A 392 -21.31 6.80 -4.74
CA LEU A 392 -21.76 8.17 -5.04
C LEU A 392 -21.32 8.63 -6.43
N GLN A 393 -20.27 8.06 -7.00
CA GLN A 393 -19.79 8.29 -8.36
C GLN A 393 -20.43 7.36 -9.40
N SER A 394 -21.40 6.52 -9.00
CA SER A 394 -22.05 5.53 -9.86
C SER A 394 -21.11 4.47 -10.48
N ASN A 395 -19.99 4.20 -9.83
CA ASN A 395 -18.96 3.23 -10.22
C ASN A 395 -18.67 2.27 -9.05
N PRO A 396 -19.57 1.31 -8.74
CA PRO A 396 -19.43 0.48 -7.55
C PRO A 396 -18.13 -0.32 -7.54
N LEU A 397 -17.40 -0.25 -6.41
CA LEU A 397 -16.16 -0.98 -6.19
C LEU A 397 -16.47 -2.41 -5.73
N SER A 398 -16.06 -3.44 -6.50
CA SER A 398 -16.20 -4.82 -6.05
C SER A 398 -15.17 -5.16 -4.95
N ALA A 399 -15.45 -6.19 -4.14
CA ALA A 399 -14.51 -6.66 -3.13
C ALA A 399 -13.18 -7.10 -3.76
N HIS A 400 -13.23 -7.82 -4.87
CA HIS A 400 -12.02 -8.22 -5.59
C HIS A 400 -11.22 -7.03 -6.10
N GLN A 401 -11.88 -5.97 -6.63
CA GLN A 401 -11.17 -4.75 -7.03
C GLN A 401 -10.48 -4.08 -5.84
N GLY A 402 -11.18 -3.95 -4.71
CA GLY A 402 -10.63 -3.34 -3.51
C GLY A 402 -9.42 -4.12 -2.96
N LEU A 403 -9.57 -5.42 -2.77
CA LEU A 403 -8.50 -6.28 -2.22
C LEU A 403 -7.29 -6.39 -3.17
N TYR A 404 -7.51 -6.39 -4.49
CA TYR A 404 -6.45 -6.25 -5.48
C TYR A 404 -5.70 -4.93 -5.30
N GLN A 405 -6.42 -3.81 -5.15
CA GLN A 405 -5.83 -2.49 -5.02
C GLN A 405 -4.88 -2.41 -3.82
N ILE A 406 -5.27 -2.88 -2.64
CA ILE A 406 -4.44 -2.78 -1.43
C ILE A 406 -3.31 -3.84 -1.35
N THR A 407 -3.20 -4.71 -2.34
CA THR A 407 -2.14 -5.75 -2.44
C THR A 407 -1.33 -5.58 -3.72
N LEU A 408 -1.60 -6.38 -4.76
CA LEU A 408 -0.84 -6.34 -6.02
C LEU A 408 -0.97 -4.99 -6.75
N GLY A 409 -2.13 -4.34 -6.71
CA GLY A 409 -2.34 -3.03 -7.34
C GLY A 409 -1.44 -1.95 -6.75
N ASN A 410 -1.38 -1.84 -5.41
CA ASN A 410 -0.48 -0.90 -4.74
C ASN A 410 1.00 -1.28 -4.93
N ALA A 411 1.34 -2.58 -5.00
CA ALA A 411 2.68 -3.03 -5.36
C ALA A 411 3.07 -2.58 -6.77
N GLN A 412 2.16 -2.68 -7.75
CA GLN A 412 2.38 -2.21 -9.13
C GLN A 412 2.53 -0.69 -9.19
N SER A 413 1.71 0.04 -8.43
CA SER A 413 1.80 1.50 -8.34
C SER A 413 3.17 1.97 -7.83
N LEU A 414 3.77 1.22 -6.89
CA LEU A 414 5.09 1.49 -6.35
C LEU A 414 6.23 0.78 -7.11
N LEU A 415 5.97 0.13 -8.25
CA LEU A 415 6.94 -0.64 -9.02
C LEU A 415 7.66 -1.73 -8.18
N LEU A 416 6.96 -2.29 -7.21
CA LEU A 416 7.43 -3.33 -6.29
C LEU A 416 6.78 -4.71 -6.53
N ASP A 417 5.96 -4.83 -7.57
CA ASP A 417 5.22 -6.07 -7.89
C ASP A 417 6.11 -7.23 -8.31
N ASN A 418 7.38 -6.99 -8.63
CA ASN A 418 8.38 -8.04 -8.77
C ASN A 418 8.90 -8.59 -7.44
N LYS A 419 8.59 -7.94 -6.29
CA LYS A 419 9.07 -8.30 -4.95
C LYS A 419 7.95 -8.75 -4.01
N ILE A 420 6.79 -8.08 -4.06
CA ILE A 420 5.67 -8.25 -3.14
C ILE A 420 4.31 -8.24 -3.87
N GLY A 421 3.22 -8.33 -3.13
CA GLY A 421 1.85 -8.13 -3.62
C GLY A 421 1.12 -9.39 -4.10
N ASN A 422 1.82 -10.52 -4.30
CA ASN A 422 1.22 -11.86 -4.50
C ASN A 422 2.19 -12.97 -4.10
N PHE A 423 1.76 -14.24 -4.17
CA PHE A 423 2.52 -15.41 -3.71
C PHE A 423 3.39 -16.07 -4.77
N MET A 424 3.69 -15.41 -5.88
CA MET A 424 4.59 -15.99 -6.87
C MET A 424 5.96 -16.31 -6.24
N PRO A 425 6.52 -17.50 -6.54
CA PRO A 425 7.80 -17.91 -6.01
C PRO A 425 8.92 -16.92 -6.23
N ASN A 426 9.84 -16.86 -5.28
CA ASN A 426 10.93 -15.91 -5.13
C ASN A 426 10.52 -14.50 -4.68
N LYS A 427 9.23 -14.18 -4.55
CA LYS A 427 8.80 -12.96 -3.87
C LYS A 427 9.01 -13.04 -2.36
N GLU A 428 9.08 -11.91 -1.72
CA GLU A 428 9.20 -11.79 -0.28
C GLU A 428 7.92 -12.28 0.38
N ALA A 429 8.04 -13.12 1.40
CA ALA A 429 6.91 -13.72 2.10
C ALA A 429 6.33 -12.75 3.13
N ASP A 430 5.79 -11.64 2.63
CA ASP A 430 5.01 -10.67 3.41
C ASP A 430 3.53 -10.99 3.24
N PHE A 431 2.88 -11.38 4.32
CA PHE A 431 1.47 -11.77 4.27
C PHE A 431 0.76 -11.56 5.59
N VAL A 432 -0.55 -11.55 5.52
CA VAL A 432 -1.46 -11.39 6.64
C VAL A 432 -2.36 -12.61 6.77
N VAL A 433 -2.56 -13.07 8.01
CA VAL A 433 -3.54 -14.08 8.38
C VAL A 433 -4.78 -13.38 8.90
N ILE A 434 -5.93 -13.63 8.27
CA ILE A 434 -7.18 -12.93 8.50
C ILE A 434 -8.22 -13.91 9.05
N ASP A 435 -8.82 -13.56 10.16
CA ASP A 435 -10.05 -14.18 10.64
C ASP A 435 -11.27 -13.47 10.07
N MET A 436 -11.89 -14.04 9.05
CA MET A 436 -13.09 -13.45 8.45
C MET A 436 -14.30 -13.39 9.43
N GLY A 437 -14.26 -14.18 10.50
CA GLY A 437 -15.22 -14.16 11.62
C GLY A 437 -14.76 -13.37 12.85
N GLY A 438 -13.75 -12.51 12.73
CA GLY A 438 -13.01 -11.89 13.85
C GLY A 438 -13.83 -11.02 14.84
N THR A 439 -15.14 -10.85 14.59
CA THR A 439 -16.10 -10.27 15.54
C THR A 439 -17.41 -11.06 15.49
N ASP A 440 -18.17 -11.09 16.58
CA ASP A 440 -19.47 -11.79 16.66
C ASP A 440 -20.43 -11.39 15.53
N LEU A 441 -20.41 -10.12 15.14
CA LEU A 441 -21.22 -9.62 14.03
C LEU A 441 -20.77 -10.22 12.69
N MET A 442 -19.47 -10.25 12.44
CA MET A 442 -18.92 -10.82 11.21
C MET A 442 -19.14 -12.33 11.15
N GLU A 443 -18.86 -13.05 12.24
CA GLU A 443 -19.12 -14.49 12.36
C GLU A 443 -20.59 -14.80 11.99
N ARG A 444 -21.53 -14.09 12.63
CA ARG A 444 -22.96 -14.24 12.33
C ARG A 444 -23.26 -13.90 10.85
N ARG A 445 -22.68 -12.84 10.30
CA ARG A 445 -22.92 -12.45 8.90
C ARG A 445 -22.34 -13.45 7.93
N MET A 446 -21.16 -14.01 8.21
CA MET A 446 -20.53 -15.05 7.38
C MET A 446 -21.39 -16.30 7.22
N THR A 447 -22.12 -16.71 8.26
CA THR A 447 -23.07 -17.86 8.16
C THR A 447 -24.21 -17.63 7.17
N GLN A 448 -24.46 -16.40 6.75
CA GLN A 448 -25.54 -16.04 5.82
C GLN A 448 -25.04 -15.76 4.40
N THR A 449 -23.72 -15.85 4.17
CA THR A 449 -23.14 -15.68 2.84
C THR A 449 -23.33 -16.94 1.99
N LYS A 450 -23.46 -16.74 0.67
CA LYS A 450 -23.73 -17.82 -0.29
C LYS A 450 -22.58 -18.02 -1.27
N SER A 451 -21.62 -17.08 -1.29
CA SER A 451 -20.49 -17.12 -2.21
C SER A 451 -19.25 -16.50 -1.55
N LEU A 452 -18.08 -16.78 -2.12
CA LEU A 452 -16.82 -16.13 -1.74
C LEU A 452 -16.93 -14.61 -1.92
N ASP A 453 -17.53 -14.12 -3.00
CA ASP A 453 -17.69 -12.68 -3.25
C ASP A 453 -18.47 -11.99 -2.13
N GLU A 454 -19.53 -12.62 -1.62
CA GLU A 454 -20.26 -12.09 -0.46
C GLU A 454 -19.40 -12.09 0.80
N GLN A 455 -18.58 -13.12 1.03
CA GLN A 455 -17.66 -13.18 2.18
C GLN A 455 -16.59 -12.10 2.10
N LEU A 456 -15.97 -11.93 0.94
CA LEU A 456 -14.96 -10.90 0.71
C LEU A 456 -15.56 -9.49 0.80
N PHE A 457 -16.81 -9.32 0.37
CA PHE A 457 -17.50 -8.04 0.53
C PHE A 457 -17.80 -7.72 2.00
N VAL A 458 -18.20 -8.73 2.80
CA VAL A 458 -18.34 -8.56 4.25
C VAL A 458 -17.01 -8.20 4.90
N LEU A 459 -15.91 -8.88 4.52
CA LEU A 459 -14.57 -8.55 4.99
C LEU A 459 -14.21 -7.10 4.65
N MET A 460 -14.42 -6.66 3.41
CA MET A 460 -14.12 -5.30 2.97
C MET A 460 -14.95 -4.24 3.71
N MET A 461 -16.22 -4.54 4.02
CA MET A 461 -17.13 -3.54 4.61
C MET A 461 -17.10 -3.47 6.13
N LEU A 462 -16.78 -4.56 6.81
CA LEU A 462 -16.84 -4.68 8.27
C LEU A 462 -15.47 -5.01 8.90
N GLY A 463 -14.47 -5.35 8.10
CA GLY A 463 -13.14 -5.68 8.58
C GLY A 463 -12.35 -4.44 9.02
N ASP A 464 -11.55 -4.64 10.07
CA ASP A 464 -10.58 -3.69 10.61
C ASP A 464 -9.42 -4.48 11.29
N ASP A 465 -8.69 -3.86 12.21
CA ASP A 465 -7.60 -4.52 12.95
C ASP A 465 -8.05 -5.76 13.73
N ARG A 466 -9.33 -5.86 14.10
CA ARG A 466 -9.86 -7.00 14.86
C ARG A 466 -9.89 -8.30 14.06
N VAL A 467 -9.85 -8.25 12.73
CA VAL A 467 -9.77 -9.45 11.88
C VAL A 467 -8.34 -9.89 11.62
N ILE A 468 -7.34 -9.09 11.95
CA ILE A 468 -5.92 -9.42 11.74
C ILE A 468 -5.45 -10.35 12.86
N GLU A 469 -5.21 -11.60 12.51
CA GLU A 469 -4.73 -12.64 13.43
C GLU A 469 -3.21 -12.57 13.60
N GLU A 470 -2.51 -12.46 12.46
CA GLU A 470 -1.05 -12.43 12.44
C GLU A 470 -0.55 -11.71 11.19
N THR A 471 0.55 -10.97 11.32
CA THR A 471 1.24 -10.31 10.21
C THR A 471 2.66 -10.80 10.13
N ILE A 472 3.03 -11.33 8.98
CA ILE A 472 4.32 -11.95 8.69
C ILE A 472 5.13 -11.06 7.74
N ILE A 473 6.39 -10.83 8.06
CA ILE A 473 7.35 -10.08 7.27
C ILE A 473 8.52 -11.00 6.91
N ALA A 474 8.75 -11.23 5.62
CA ALA A 474 9.82 -12.10 5.13
C ALA A 474 9.84 -13.45 5.89
N GLY A 475 8.66 -14.07 6.04
CA GLY A 475 8.48 -15.35 6.72
C GLY A 475 8.54 -15.28 8.25
N VAL A 476 8.75 -14.11 8.86
CA VAL A 476 8.85 -13.96 10.33
C VAL A 476 7.61 -13.26 10.88
N SER A 477 6.97 -13.88 11.88
CA SER A 477 5.83 -13.25 12.58
C SER A 477 6.29 -11.96 13.28
N ARG A 478 5.66 -10.84 12.93
CA ARG A 478 5.96 -9.53 13.53
C ARG A 478 4.81 -8.96 14.34
N TYR A 479 3.61 -9.42 14.08
CA TYR A 479 2.44 -9.15 14.90
C TYR A 479 1.63 -10.43 15.05
N LYS A 480 1.16 -10.71 16.25
CA LYS A 480 0.20 -11.77 16.53
C LYS A 480 -0.82 -11.27 17.54
N LYS A 481 -2.10 -11.41 17.19
CA LYS A 481 -3.20 -11.04 18.06
C LYS A 481 -3.14 -11.86 19.35
N VAL A 482 -3.20 -11.19 20.47
CA VAL A 482 -3.30 -11.85 21.79
C VAL A 482 -4.77 -12.17 22.02
N VAL A 483 -5.07 -13.46 22.07
CA VAL A 483 -6.41 -13.91 22.51
C VAL A 483 -6.49 -13.65 24.00
N ALA A 484 -7.40 -12.76 24.44
CA ALA A 484 -7.60 -12.41 25.84
C ALA A 484 -8.35 -13.51 26.59
#